data_808209e9f8bbac313113cbb5b2e59084
#
_entry.id   808209e9f8bbac313113cbb5b2e59084
#
_cell.length_a   1.000
_cell.length_b   1.000
_cell.length_c   1.000
_cell.angle_alpha   90.00
_cell.angle_beta   90.00
_cell.angle_gamma   90.00
#
_symmetry.space_group_name_H-M   'P 1'
#
loop_
_entity.id
_entity.type
_entity.pdbx_description
1 polymer ?
#
loop_
_entity_poly.entity_id
_entity_poly.type
_entity_poly.pdbx_seq_one_letter_code
_entity_poly.pdbx_strand_id
1 'polypeptide(L)'
;KFIHPIFVAVCRKYSSYRYKHTNFISMKKHLITGLFAALALTANAQSFKEWLDPEINAVNRAPMHTNYFAYESADAAMQGKKDQSTNYMTLSGTWKFSWVRNADQRPTDFWKVGFNDKGWNNLQVPAVWELNGYGDPIYVNTGYAWRNQFQNNPPEVPTENNHVGSYRREIIVPADWKGKYIIAHFGSVTSNMYLWVNGRYVGYSEDSKLEAEFDLTPYLKPGQKNLIAFQVFRW
;
A
#
# COMPACT_ATOMS: atom_id res chain seq x y z
N LYS A 1 -27.12 5.93 0.88
CA LYS A 1 -26.09 6.51 1.81
C LYS A 1 -25.02 5.45 2.03
N PHE A 2 -24.05 5.33 1.13
CA PHE A 2 -22.91 4.43 1.33
C PHE A 2 -21.65 5.28 1.44
N ILE A 3 -21.36 5.72 2.66
CA ILE A 3 -20.03 6.19 3.04
C ILE A 3 -19.26 4.92 3.37
N HIS A 4 -18.45 4.44 2.43
CA HIS A 4 -17.57 3.30 2.71
C HIS A 4 -16.32 3.81 3.42
N PRO A 5 -15.91 3.18 4.54
CA PRO A 5 -14.65 3.50 5.18
C PRO A 5 -13.53 3.15 4.21
N ILE A 6 -12.73 4.15 3.87
CA ILE A 6 -11.70 4.07 2.83
C ILE A 6 -10.54 3.16 3.22
N PHE A 7 -10.44 2.72 4.49
CA PHE A 7 -9.21 2.07 4.90
C PHE A 7 -9.33 1.21 6.17
N VAL A 8 -9.08 -0.08 6.06
CA VAL A 8 -8.70 -0.94 7.19
C VAL A 8 -7.44 -1.69 6.77
N ALA A 9 -6.28 -1.31 7.29
CA ALA A 9 -5.06 -2.08 7.13
C ALA A 9 -4.87 -3.00 8.33
N VAL A 10 -4.61 -4.25 8.07
CA VAL A 10 -4.41 -5.31 9.04
C VAL A 10 -3.11 -6.02 8.72
N CYS A 11 -2.21 -6.16 9.69
CA CYS A 11 -1.11 -7.12 9.57
C CYS A 11 -1.56 -8.48 10.10
N ARG A 12 -1.41 -9.52 9.30
CA ARG A 12 -1.74 -10.90 9.65
C ARG A 12 -0.48 -11.74 9.74
N LYS A 13 -0.42 -12.64 10.72
CA LYS A 13 0.64 -13.63 10.91
C LYS A 13 0.14 -14.98 10.41
N TYR A 14 0.89 -15.65 9.55
CA TYR A 14 0.61 -17.02 9.13
C TYR A 14 1.77 -17.95 9.49
N SER A 15 1.46 -19.17 9.95
CA SER A 15 2.45 -20.21 10.10
C SER A 15 2.46 -21.07 8.84
N SER A 16 3.51 -20.88 8.01
CA SER A 16 3.85 -21.69 6.83
C SER A 16 2.75 -21.92 5.76
N TYR A 17 2.70 -21.05 4.79
CA TYR A 17 2.22 -21.40 3.45
C TYR A 17 3.33 -21.12 2.44
N ARG A 18 3.89 -22.18 1.83
CA ARG A 18 4.86 -22.04 0.74
C ARG A 18 4.12 -21.67 -0.54
N TYR A 19 4.15 -20.40 -0.90
CA TYR A 19 3.88 -20.02 -2.28
C TYR A 19 5.09 -20.40 -3.13
N LYS A 20 4.94 -21.40 -4.00
CA LYS A 20 5.95 -21.71 -5.02
C LYS A 20 5.87 -20.63 -6.11
N HIS A 21 6.79 -19.68 -6.08
CA HIS A 21 7.11 -18.93 -7.30
C HIS A 21 7.80 -19.87 -8.29
N THR A 22 7.06 -20.35 -9.27
CA THR A 22 7.64 -21.03 -10.44
C THR A 22 8.02 -19.99 -11.47
N ASN A 23 9.25 -19.53 -11.41
CA ASN A 23 9.99 -19.08 -12.59
C ASN A 23 11.49 -19.26 -12.31
N PHE A 24 11.96 -20.48 -12.52
CA PHE A 24 13.39 -20.79 -12.66
C PHE A 24 13.73 -20.84 -14.15
N ILE A 25 14.34 -19.78 -14.66
CA ILE A 25 15.13 -19.87 -15.88
C ILE A 25 16.49 -20.44 -15.48
N SER A 26 16.72 -21.71 -15.80
CA SER A 26 18.01 -22.38 -15.69
C SER A 26 18.97 -21.76 -16.69
N MET A 27 19.94 -20.98 -16.23
CA MET A 27 21.10 -20.60 -17.02
C MET A 27 22.28 -21.51 -16.69
N LYS A 28 22.72 -22.28 -17.68
CA LYS A 28 23.93 -23.11 -17.65
C LYS A 28 25.18 -22.26 -17.42
N LYS A 29 26.05 -22.74 -16.52
CA LYS A 29 27.38 -22.19 -16.23
C LYS A 29 28.24 -22.26 -17.48
N HIS A 30 28.72 -21.13 -17.99
CA HIS A 30 29.95 -21.06 -18.77
C HIS A 30 30.87 -20.04 -18.10
N LEU A 31 32.01 -20.55 -17.70
CA LEU A 31 33.20 -19.85 -17.23
C LEU A 31 33.75 -19.00 -18.38
N ILE A 32 33.79 -17.68 -18.25
CA ILE A 32 34.69 -16.83 -19.04
C ILE A 32 35.31 -15.80 -18.08
N THR A 33 36.60 -15.90 -18.00
CA THR A 33 37.53 -15.04 -17.25
C THR A 33 37.70 -13.69 -17.97
N GLY A 34 37.58 -12.60 -17.24
CA GLY A 34 38.26 -11.33 -17.52
C GLY A 34 37.58 -10.38 -18.48
N LEU A 35 36.90 -9.38 -17.92
CA LEU A 35 37.10 -7.95 -18.22
C LEU A 35 36.32 -7.11 -17.18
N PHE A 36 37.04 -6.38 -16.33
CA PHE A 36 36.43 -5.35 -15.48
C PHE A 36 35.93 -4.23 -16.40
N ALA A 37 34.71 -4.31 -16.86
CA ALA A 37 33.96 -3.17 -17.32
C ALA A 37 33.16 -2.67 -16.11
N ALA A 38 33.46 -1.46 -15.64
CA ALA A 38 32.63 -0.75 -14.68
C ALA A 38 31.23 -0.57 -15.31
N LEU A 39 30.32 -1.49 -15.02
CA LEU A 39 28.91 -1.25 -15.22
C LEU A 39 28.53 -0.16 -14.23
N ALA A 40 28.43 1.07 -14.71
CA ALA A 40 27.68 2.09 -14.05
C ALA A 40 26.28 1.50 -13.80
N LEU A 41 26.00 1.14 -12.56
CA LEU A 41 24.65 0.89 -12.07
C LEU A 41 23.91 2.23 -12.25
N THR A 42 23.30 2.43 -13.39
CA THR A 42 22.23 3.42 -13.51
C THR A 42 21.16 2.93 -12.55
N ALA A 43 21.14 3.48 -11.35
CA ALA A 43 20.01 3.40 -10.47
C ALA A 43 18.86 4.02 -11.26
N ASN A 44 18.06 3.19 -11.95
CA ASN A 44 16.79 3.62 -12.47
C ASN A 44 16.00 4.09 -11.26
N ALA A 45 15.91 5.40 -11.09
CA ALA A 45 15.01 5.98 -10.10
C ALA A 45 13.62 5.46 -10.46
N GLN A 46 13.04 4.66 -9.56
CA GLN A 46 11.70 4.11 -9.76
C GLN A 46 10.74 5.28 -9.98
N SER A 47 10.09 5.32 -11.12
CA SER A 47 9.34 6.50 -11.55
C SER A 47 7.96 6.61 -10.92
N PHE A 48 7.43 5.52 -10.32
CA PHE A 48 6.08 5.45 -9.74
C PHE A 48 5.02 6.04 -10.69
N LYS A 49 4.94 5.50 -11.91
CA LYS A 49 4.06 5.94 -12.98
C LYS A 49 2.93 4.96 -13.28
N GLU A 50 2.80 3.90 -12.51
CA GLU A 50 1.80 2.85 -12.69
C GLU A 50 0.38 3.45 -12.77
N TRP A 51 0.08 4.48 -11.99
CA TRP A 51 -1.20 5.19 -12.00
C TRP A 51 -1.53 5.92 -13.33
N LEU A 52 -0.58 6.02 -14.25
CA LEU A 52 -0.73 6.58 -15.60
C LEU A 52 -0.84 5.50 -16.67
N ASP A 53 -0.69 4.24 -16.32
CA ASP A 53 -0.65 3.12 -17.25
C ASP A 53 -1.87 2.21 -17.03
N PRO A 54 -2.87 2.25 -17.91
CA PRO A 54 -4.10 1.46 -17.76
C PRO A 54 -3.88 -0.05 -17.87
N GLU A 55 -2.72 -0.50 -18.32
CA GLU A 55 -2.37 -1.93 -18.37
C GLU A 55 -1.83 -2.47 -17.03
N ILE A 56 -1.48 -1.56 -16.09
CA ILE A 56 -0.91 -1.92 -14.79
C ILE A 56 -1.90 -1.62 -13.67
N ASN A 57 -2.64 -2.62 -13.22
CA ASN A 57 -3.57 -2.47 -12.09
C ASN A 57 -3.02 -2.96 -10.74
N ALA A 58 -1.89 -3.67 -10.74
CA ALA A 58 -1.24 -4.14 -9.52
C ALA A 58 0.25 -4.45 -9.72
N VAL A 59 1.06 -4.14 -8.69
CA VAL A 59 2.45 -4.59 -8.58
C VAL A 59 2.63 -5.23 -7.21
N ASN A 60 3.12 -6.48 -7.17
CA ASN A 60 3.33 -7.26 -5.95
C ASN A 60 2.10 -7.40 -5.04
N ARG A 61 0.90 -7.10 -5.52
CA ARG A 61 -0.34 -7.40 -4.82
C ARG A 61 -0.55 -8.91 -4.84
N ALA A 62 -0.91 -9.49 -3.70
CA ALA A 62 -1.26 -10.90 -3.62
C ALA A 62 -2.48 -11.21 -4.52
N PRO A 63 -2.59 -12.43 -5.07
CA PRO A 63 -3.79 -12.85 -5.79
C PRO A 63 -5.04 -12.69 -4.94
N MET A 64 -6.13 -12.28 -5.58
CA MET A 64 -7.42 -12.15 -4.90
C MET A 64 -7.93 -13.53 -4.45
N HIS A 65 -8.48 -13.57 -3.24
CA HIS A 65 -9.05 -14.79 -2.66
C HIS A 65 -10.22 -14.45 -1.74
N THR A 66 -11.00 -15.47 -1.38
CA THR A 66 -12.05 -15.31 -0.36
C THR A 66 -11.43 -14.88 0.96
N ASN A 67 -12.04 -13.89 1.61
CA ASN A 67 -11.54 -13.37 2.87
C ASN A 67 -11.59 -14.44 3.97
N TYR A 68 -10.49 -14.67 4.65
CA TYR A 68 -10.38 -15.57 5.80
C TYR A 68 -9.41 -15.01 6.83
N PHE A 69 -9.44 -15.54 8.05
CA PHE A 69 -8.49 -15.21 9.09
C PHE A 69 -8.01 -16.48 9.79
N ALA A 70 -6.69 -16.64 9.89
CA ALA A 70 -6.05 -17.77 10.57
C ALA A 70 -5.80 -17.41 12.03
N TYR A 71 -6.62 -17.99 12.93
CA TYR A 71 -6.44 -17.86 14.37
C TYR A 71 -5.32 -18.78 14.86
N GLU A 72 -4.79 -18.47 16.05
CA GLU A 72 -3.73 -19.25 16.71
C GLU A 72 -4.19 -20.62 17.23
N SER A 73 -5.50 -20.81 17.42
CA SER A 73 -6.10 -22.06 17.88
C SER A 73 -7.52 -22.25 17.38
N ALA A 74 -8.03 -23.47 17.46
CA ALA A 74 -9.43 -23.78 17.17
C ALA A 74 -10.39 -23.04 18.11
N ASP A 75 -10.06 -22.95 19.40
CA ASP A 75 -10.88 -22.24 20.38
C ASP A 75 -10.96 -20.73 20.08
N ALA A 76 -9.85 -20.11 19.72
CA ALA A 76 -9.84 -18.71 19.27
C ALA A 76 -10.68 -18.51 18.02
N ALA A 77 -10.62 -19.45 17.07
CA ALA A 77 -11.43 -19.40 15.86
C ALA A 77 -12.95 -19.54 16.17
N MET A 78 -13.32 -20.40 17.09
CA MET A 78 -14.70 -20.57 17.53
C MET A 78 -15.27 -19.32 18.22
N GLN A 79 -14.42 -18.53 18.89
CA GLN A 79 -14.84 -17.24 19.48
C GLN A 79 -15.03 -16.16 18.43
N GLY A 80 -14.37 -16.23 17.28
CA GLY A 80 -14.48 -15.31 16.17
C GLY A 80 -14.00 -13.87 16.43
N LYS A 81 -13.29 -13.64 17.54
CA LYS A 81 -12.80 -12.31 17.96
C LYS A 81 -11.43 -12.03 17.38
N LYS A 82 -11.40 -11.55 16.16
CA LYS A 82 -10.19 -11.28 15.39
C LYS A 82 -9.25 -10.27 16.07
N ASP A 83 -9.81 -9.26 16.70
CA ASP A 83 -9.08 -8.21 17.42
C ASP A 83 -8.36 -8.69 18.69
N GLN A 84 -8.73 -9.86 19.21
CA GLN A 84 -8.08 -10.50 20.36
C GLN A 84 -7.05 -11.55 19.96
N SER A 85 -6.94 -11.87 18.66
CA SER A 85 -5.97 -12.84 18.18
C SER A 85 -4.54 -12.29 18.22
N THR A 86 -3.59 -13.11 18.65
CA THR A 86 -2.14 -12.80 18.60
C THR A 86 -1.60 -12.76 17.17
N ASN A 87 -2.39 -13.23 16.19
CA ASN A 87 -2.07 -13.18 14.77
C ASN A 87 -2.58 -11.90 14.09
N TYR A 88 -3.07 -10.93 14.88
CA TYR A 88 -3.69 -9.71 14.36
C TYR A 88 -3.05 -8.46 14.97
N MET A 89 -2.82 -7.46 14.13
CA MET A 89 -2.45 -6.13 14.55
C MET A 89 -3.17 -5.11 13.64
N THR A 90 -3.88 -4.18 14.26
CA THR A 90 -4.53 -3.10 13.51
C THR A 90 -3.53 -2.02 13.12
N LEU A 91 -3.64 -1.52 11.89
CA LEU A 91 -2.98 -0.31 11.41
C LEU A 91 -3.92 0.92 11.48
N SER A 92 -5.15 0.74 11.95
CA SER A 92 -6.05 1.86 12.23
C SER A 92 -5.49 2.75 13.33
N GLY A 93 -5.81 4.04 13.29
CA GLY A 93 -5.33 5.02 14.27
C GLY A 93 -4.75 6.26 13.59
N THR A 94 -3.98 7.03 14.34
CA THR A 94 -3.43 8.31 13.87
C THR A 94 -2.23 8.12 12.96
N TRP A 95 -2.25 8.76 11.80
CA TRP A 95 -1.18 8.80 10.82
C TRP A 95 -0.73 10.23 10.56
N LYS A 96 0.54 10.47 10.28
CA LYS A 96 1.01 11.68 9.63
C LYS A 96 0.44 11.73 8.23
N PHE A 97 -0.11 12.90 7.84
CA PHE A 97 -0.86 13.07 6.61
C PHE A 97 -0.52 14.38 5.90
N SER A 98 -0.27 14.29 4.61
CA SER A 98 -0.12 15.42 3.71
C SER A 98 -1.04 15.24 2.52
N TRP A 99 -1.81 16.29 2.21
CA TRP A 99 -2.77 16.29 1.11
C TRP A 99 -2.44 17.39 0.11
N VAL A 100 -2.57 17.09 -1.16
CA VAL A 100 -2.46 18.05 -2.25
C VAL A 100 -3.64 17.91 -3.21
N ARG A 101 -4.02 19.03 -3.82
CA ARG A 101 -5.13 19.06 -4.79
C ARG A 101 -4.73 18.46 -6.14
N ASN A 102 -3.51 18.67 -6.58
CA ASN A 102 -3.02 18.24 -7.88
C ASN A 102 -1.92 17.17 -7.71
N ALA A 103 -1.98 16.13 -8.52
CA ALA A 103 -1.09 14.98 -8.39
C ALA A 103 0.39 15.32 -8.65
N ASP A 104 0.69 16.34 -9.45
CA ASP A 104 2.06 16.83 -9.69
C ASP A 104 2.70 17.54 -8.49
N GLN A 105 1.89 18.00 -7.53
CA GLN A 105 2.35 18.68 -6.31
C GLN A 105 2.67 17.71 -5.16
N ARG A 106 2.44 16.41 -5.36
CA ARG A 106 2.65 15.41 -4.31
C ARG A 106 4.13 15.30 -3.92
N PRO A 107 4.43 15.02 -2.64
CA PRO A 107 5.80 14.69 -2.25
C PRO A 107 6.21 13.35 -2.89
N THR A 108 7.38 13.32 -3.54
CA THR A 108 7.88 12.16 -4.29
C THR A 108 8.95 11.35 -3.54
N ASP A 109 9.37 11.82 -2.38
CA ASP A 109 10.42 11.19 -1.55
C ASP A 109 10.02 10.98 -0.08
N PHE A 110 8.76 11.22 0.23
CA PHE A 110 8.20 11.13 1.59
C PHE A 110 8.34 9.74 2.23
N TRP A 111 8.48 8.69 1.43
CA TRP A 111 8.64 7.32 1.88
C TRP A 111 10.04 7.02 2.47
N LYS A 112 11.01 7.92 2.29
CA LYS A 112 12.36 7.79 2.86
C LYS A 112 12.32 7.86 4.38
N VAL A 113 13.11 7.01 5.05
CA VAL A 113 13.15 6.95 6.52
C VAL A 113 13.54 8.30 7.15
N GLY A 114 14.47 9.02 6.53
CA GLY A 114 14.94 10.32 7.01
C GLY A 114 14.11 11.53 6.60
N PHE A 115 12.96 11.33 5.95
CA PHE A 115 12.09 12.43 5.52
C PHE A 115 11.53 13.20 6.72
N ASN A 116 11.54 14.54 6.65
CA ASN A 116 10.99 15.39 7.72
C ASN A 116 9.50 15.65 7.51
N ASP A 117 8.68 14.96 8.28
CA ASP A 117 7.21 15.08 8.27
C ASP A 117 6.64 15.91 9.45
N LYS A 118 7.49 16.69 10.15
CA LYS A 118 7.06 17.48 11.33
C LYS A 118 5.93 18.46 11.01
N GLY A 119 5.93 19.02 9.79
CA GLY A 119 4.89 19.94 9.33
C GLY A 119 3.61 19.28 8.84
N TRP A 120 3.54 17.94 8.81
CA TRP A 120 2.35 17.23 8.35
C TRP A 120 1.25 17.21 9.39
N ASN A 121 0.01 17.23 8.93
CA ASN A 121 -1.15 17.05 9.78
C ASN A 121 -1.21 15.63 10.35
N ASN A 122 -2.16 15.42 11.25
CA ASN A 122 -2.55 14.09 11.70
C ASN A 122 -3.94 13.77 11.15
N LEU A 123 -4.12 12.55 10.65
CA LEU A 123 -5.41 12.04 10.21
C LEU A 123 -5.69 10.71 10.89
N GLN A 124 -6.91 10.58 11.42
CA GLN A 124 -7.37 9.30 11.97
C GLN A 124 -7.75 8.37 10.80
N VAL A 125 -7.13 7.20 10.73
CA VAL A 125 -7.40 6.18 9.71
C VAL A 125 -8.17 5.02 10.37
N PRO A 126 -9.24 4.48 9.73
CA PRO A 126 -9.77 4.83 8.40
C PRO A 126 -10.50 6.17 8.37
N ALA A 127 -10.42 6.87 7.24
CA ALA A 127 -11.08 8.16 7.06
C ALA A 127 -11.50 8.41 5.60
N VAL A 128 -12.48 9.29 5.44
CA VAL A 128 -12.83 9.94 4.18
C VAL A 128 -12.25 11.35 4.21
N TRP A 129 -11.47 11.74 3.22
CA TRP A 129 -10.77 13.04 3.20
C TRP A 129 -11.73 14.22 3.33
N GLU A 130 -12.80 14.18 2.56
CA GLU A 130 -13.79 15.26 2.48
C GLU A 130 -14.49 15.50 3.82
N LEU A 131 -14.68 14.46 4.64
CA LEU A 131 -15.23 14.60 5.99
C LEU A 131 -14.21 15.13 7.00
N ASN A 132 -12.95 15.23 6.60
CA ASN A 132 -11.86 15.76 7.41
C ASN A 132 -11.32 17.09 6.87
N GLY A 133 -12.04 17.74 5.95
CA GLY A 133 -11.70 19.06 5.42
C GLY A 133 -10.69 19.05 4.26
N TYR A 134 -10.48 17.90 3.60
CA TYR A 134 -9.56 17.76 2.48
C TYR A 134 -10.31 17.48 1.18
N GLY A 135 -10.35 18.47 0.29
CA GLY A 135 -11.08 18.38 -0.97
C GLY A 135 -12.57 18.64 -0.81
N ASP A 136 -13.31 18.42 -1.89
CA ASP A 136 -14.73 18.69 -1.98
C ASP A 136 -15.52 17.37 -2.05
N PRO A 137 -16.61 17.21 -1.29
CA PRO A 137 -17.43 16.02 -1.37
C PRO A 137 -18.12 15.94 -2.74
N ILE A 138 -18.01 14.77 -3.37
CA ILE A 138 -18.66 14.51 -4.66
C ILE A 138 -19.78 13.50 -4.42
N TYR A 139 -20.98 13.88 -4.84
CA TYR A 139 -22.10 12.97 -4.92
C TYR A 139 -22.55 12.84 -6.36
N VAL A 140 -22.47 11.64 -6.89
CA VAL A 140 -23.03 11.29 -8.20
C VAL A 140 -23.87 10.02 -8.05
N ASN A 141 -25.09 10.07 -8.53
CA ASN A 141 -26.00 8.92 -8.60
C ASN A 141 -26.09 8.32 -9.99
N THR A 142 -25.59 9.05 -10.99
CA THR A 142 -25.48 8.62 -12.39
C THR A 142 -24.16 9.03 -12.98
N GLY A 143 -23.48 8.12 -13.67
CA GLY A 143 -22.17 8.36 -14.26
C GLY A 143 -21.02 8.18 -13.29
N TYR A 144 -19.86 8.68 -13.67
CA TYR A 144 -18.61 8.52 -12.91
C TYR A 144 -18.32 9.73 -12.01
N ALA A 145 -17.63 9.51 -10.90
CA ALA A 145 -17.33 10.53 -9.90
C ALA A 145 -16.47 11.69 -10.45
N TRP A 146 -15.66 11.46 -11.47
CA TRP A 146 -14.84 12.48 -12.11
C TRP A 146 -15.58 13.33 -13.15
N ARG A 147 -16.84 13.03 -13.46
CA ARG A 147 -17.62 13.80 -14.44
C ARG A 147 -17.63 15.28 -14.08
N ASN A 148 -17.27 16.13 -15.04
CA ASN A 148 -17.15 17.58 -14.87
C ASN A 148 -16.05 18.06 -13.89
N GLN A 149 -15.15 17.17 -13.44
CA GLN A 149 -14.02 17.54 -12.60
C GLN A 149 -12.80 17.98 -13.42
N PHE A 150 -12.70 17.46 -14.65
CA PHE A 150 -11.66 17.76 -15.61
C PHE A 150 -12.13 17.36 -17.03
N GLN A 151 -11.39 17.79 -18.06
CA GLN A 151 -11.64 17.34 -19.43
C GLN A 151 -11.13 15.90 -19.60
N ASN A 152 -12.01 15.00 -20.01
CA ASN A 152 -11.64 13.61 -20.26
C ASN A 152 -10.86 13.50 -21.58
N ASN A 153 -9.72 12.83 -21.52
CA ASN A 153 -8.88 12.47 -22.66
C ASN A 153 -8.29 11.05 -22.50
N PRO A 154 -9.14 10.01 -22.50
CA PRO A 154 -8.64 8.65 -22.30
C PRO A 154 -7.58 8.25 -23.34
N PRO A 155 -6.51 7.52 -22.97
CA PRO A 155 -6.29 6.89 -21.66
C PRO A 155 -5.56 7.77 -20.63
N GLU A 156 -5.39 9.05 -20.87
CA GLU A 156 -4.66 9.96 -19.99
C GLU A 156 -5.38 10.15 -18.65
N VAL A 157 -4.63 10.04 -17.55
CA VAL A 157 -5.09 10.38 -16.22
C VAL A 157 -4.64 11.79 -15.87
N PRO A 158 -5.56 12.74 -15.58
CA PRO A 158 -5.19 14.11 -15.31
C PRO A 158 -4.43 14.24 -13.99
N THR A 159 -3.50 15.20 -13.96
CA THR A 159 -2.82 15.61 -12.72
C THR A 159 -3.62 16.68 -11.98
N GLU A 160 -4.28 17.56 -12.73
CA GLU A 160 -5.13 18.62 -12.19
C GLU A 160 -6.36 18.02 -11.51
N ASN A 161 -6.69 18.55 -10.33
CA ASN A 161 -7.81 18.11 -9.48
C ASN A 161 -7.80 16.60 -9.16
N ASN A 162 -6.70 15.94 -9.37
CA ASN A 162 -6.46 14.58 -8.93
C ASN A 162 -5.76 14.62 -7.55
N HIS A 163 -6.58 14.59 -6.52
CA HIS A 163 -6.13 14.75 -5.15
C HIS A 163 -5.22 13.59 -4.72
N VAL A 164 -4.17 13.92 -3.99
CA VAL A 164 -3.25 12.91 -3.46
C VAL A 164 -3.07 13.08 -1.97
N GLY A 165 -3.24 11.97 -1.25
CA GLY A 165 -2.94 11.85 0.17
C GLY A 165 -1.70 11.00 0.40
N SER A 166 -0.72 11.55 1.13
CA SER A 166 0.49 10.84 1.52
C SER A 166 0.46 10.58 3.01
N TYR A 167 0.75 9.35 3.41
CA TYR A 167 0.64 8.87 4.79
C TYR A 167 1.95 8.30 5.28
N ARG A 168 2.26 8.54 6.57
CA ARG A 168 3.43 7.97 7.25
C ARG A 168 3.08 7.58 8.67
N ARG A 169 3.58 6.42 9.12
CA ARG A 169 3.46 5.98 10.51
C ARG A 169 4.58 5.04 10.89
N GLU A 170 5.15 5.24 12.08
CA GLU A 170 6.00 4.23 12.71
C GLU A 170 5.13 3.24 13.49
N ILE A 171 5.43 1.96 13.33
CA ILE A 171 4.81 0.85 14.05
C ILE A 171 5.87 -0.06 14.67
N ILE A 172 5.51 -0.82 15.69
CA ILE A 172 6.31 -1.91 16.22
C ILE A 172 5.54 -3.20 15.98
N VAL A 173 6.08 -4.06 15.14
CA VAL A 173 5.54 -5.40 14.92
C VAL A 173 5.98 -6.29 16.08
N PRO A 174 5.11 -7.14 16.64
CA PRO A 174 5.47 -8.03 17.73
C PRO A 174 6.71 -8.88 17.43
N ALA A 175 7.60 -9.04 18.42
CA ALA A 175 8.88 -9.73 18.22
C ALA A 175 8.70 -11.23 17.90
N ASP A 176 7.65 -11.84 18.42
CA ASP A 176 7.28 -13.25 18.20
C ASP A 176 6.73 -13.52 16.79
N TRP A 177 6.51 -12.45 15.98
CA TRP A 177 6.19 -12.58 14.56
C TRP A 177 7.42 -12.86 13.68
N LYS A 178 8.62 -12.89 14.28
CA LYS A 178 9.85 -13.24 13.55
C LYS A 178 9.74 -14.65 12.96
N GLY A 179 10.06 -14.79 11.66
CA GLY A 179 9.97 -16.05 10.93
C GLY A 179 8.54 -16.46 10.53
N LYS A 180 7.56 -15.56 10.67
CA LYS A 180 6.18 -15.73 10.19
C LYS A 180 5.94 -14.92 8.93
N TYR A 181 4.96 -15.31 8.12
CA TYR A 181 4.46 -14.47 7.05
C TYR A 181 3.63 -13.32 7.64
N ILE A 182 3.93 -12.10 7.23
CA ILE A 182 3.28 -10.89 7.71
C ILE A 182 2.64 -10.21 6.52
N ILE A 183 1.32 -10.29 6.44
CA ILE A 183 0.53 -9.75 5.33
C ILE A 183 -0.14 -8.46 5.77
N ALA A 184 0.07 -7.37 5.02
CA ALA A 184 -0.76 -6.19 5.15
C ALA A 184 -2.03 -6.35 4.31
N HIS A 185 -3.18 -6.19 4.94
CA HIS A 185 -4.48 -6.26 4.30
C HIS A 185 -5.12 -4.87 4.31
N PHE A 186 -5.44 -4.33 3.15
CA PHE A 186 -6.15 -3.08 2.94
C PHE A 186 -7.54 -3.41 2.45
N GLY A 187 -8.56 -3.15 3.24
CA GLY A 187 -9.93 -3.55 2.93
C GLY A 187 -10.56 -2.78 1.76
N SER A 188 -10.14 -1.52 1.57
CA SER A 188 -10.56 -0.68 0.44
C SER A 188 -9.74 0.59 0.41
N VAL A 189 -9.20 0.97 -0.75
CA VAL A 189 -8.50 2.24 -0.97
C VAL A 189 -8.94 2.83 -2.30
N THR A 190 -9.58 4.01 -2.27
CA THR A 190 -10.08 4.68 -3.48
C THR A 190 -9.13 5.80 -3.88
N SER A 191 -8.60 5.77 -5.10
CA SER A 191 -8.81 4.80 -6.19
C SER A 191 -7.66 3.83 -6.32
N ASN A 192 -6.44 4.27 -6.07
CA ASN A 192 -5.23 3.48 -6.13
C ASN A 192 -4.26 3.84 -4.99
N MET A 193 -3.29 2.99 -4.75
CA MET A 193 -2.30 3.20 -3.71
C MET A 193 -0.93 2.65 -4.06
N TYR A 194 0.09 3.37 -3.62
CA TYR A 194 1.47 2.91 -3.51
C TYR A 194 1.82 2.61 -2.07
N LEU A 195 2.63 1.58 -1.83
CA LEU A 195 3.04 1.16 -0.49
C LEU A 195 4.56 1.06 -0.38
N TRP A 196 5.11 1.60 0.71
CA TRP A 196 6.52 1.47 1.10
C TRP A 196 6.65 1.05 2.56
N VAL A 197 7.68 0.26 2.85
CA VAL A 197 8.05 -0.13 4.21
C VAL A 197 9.55 0.08 4.41
N ASN A 198 9.93 0.80 5.46
CA ASN A 198 11.33 1.10 5.79
C ASN A 198 12.12 1.71 4.62
N GLY A 199 11.49 2.59 3.83
CA GLY A 199 12.10 3.24 2.68
C GLY A 199 12.22 2.37 1.43
N ARG A 200 11.63 1.16 1.41
CA ARG A 200 11.64 0.24 0.27
C ARG A 200 10.24 0.14 -0.32
N TYR A 201 10.16 0.22 -1.64
CA TYR A 201 8.91 0.00 -2.36
C TYR A 201 8.40 -1.43 -2.16
N VAL A 202 7.14 -1.56 -1.82
CA VAL A 202 6.45 -2.85 -1.64
C VAL A 202 5.61 -3.17 -2.86
N GLY A 203 4.73 -2.24 -3.26
CA GLY A 203 3.84 -2.49 -4.39
C GLY A 203 2.82 -1.40 -4.64
N TYR A 204 1.96 -1.69 -5.62
CA TYR A 204 0.89 -0.83 -6.12
C TYR A 204 -0.41 -1.62 -6.24
N SER A 205 -1.54 -0.97 -6.07
CA SER A 205 -2.87 -1.55 -6.28
C SER A 205 -3.86 -0.48 -6.71
N GLU A 206 -4.67 -0.82 -7.71
CA GLU A 206 -5.93 -0.17 -8.06
C GLU A 206 -7.12 -1.02 -7.57
N ASP A 207 -8.32 -0.73 -8.07
CA ASP A 207 -9.59 -1.41 -7.75
C ASP A 207 -10.38 -0.84 -6.58
N SER A 208 -10.29 0.44 -6.34
CA SER A 208 -11.10 1.28 -5.43
C SER A 208 -11.85 0.63 -4.27
N LYS A 209 -12.59 -0.43 -4.49
CA LYS A 209 -13.51 -1.05 -3.52
C LYS A 209 -13.13 -2.47 -3.12
N LEU A 210 -12.13 -3.03 -3.78
CA LEU A 210 -11.66 -4.37 -3.49
C LEU A 210 -10.51 -4.35 -2.48
N GLU A 211 -10.34 -5.48 -1.82
CA GLU A 211 -9.26 -5.69 -0.87
C GLU A 211 -7.93 -5.83 -1.58
N ALA A 212 -6.85 -5.32 -0.97
CA ALA A 212 -5.49 -5.50 -1.45
C ALA A 212 -4.61 -6.07 -0.34
N GLU A 213 -3.85 -7.11 -0.65
CA GLU A 213 -2.91 -7.72 0.27
C GLU A 213 -1.47 -7.64 -0.26
N PHE A 214 -0.54 -7.38 0.65
CA PHE A 214 0.89 -7.32 0.35
C PHE A 214 1.69 -8.11 1.38
N ASP A 215 2.63 -8.93 0.91
CA ASP A 215 3.60 -9.61 1.80
C ASP A 215 4.65 -8.60 2.29
N LEU A 216 4.56 -8.26 3.57
CA LEU A 216 5.51 -7.37 4.23
C LEU A 216 6.67 -8.10 4.90
N THR A 217 6.68 -9.42 4.89
CA THR A 217 7.70 -10.25 5.56
C THR A 217 9.13 -9.82 5.25
N PRO A 218 9.52 -9.58 3.97
CA PRO A 218 10.90 -9.22 3.64
C PRO A 218 11.26 -7.76 3.97
N TYR A 219 10.30 -6.95 4.39
CA TYR A 219 10.49 -5.51 4.62
C TYR A 219 10.48 -5.14 6.10
N LEU A 220 9.77 -5.93 6.93
CA LEU A 220 9.59 -5.63 8.36
C LEU A 220 10.70 -6.21 9.23
N LYS A 221 10.92 -5.55 10.36
CA LYS A 221 11.85 -5.94 11.42
C LYS A 221 11.04 -6.17 12.71
N PRO A 222 10.54 -7.41 12.97
CA PRO A 222 9.80 -7.70 14.18
C PRO A 222 10.57 -7.33 15.46
N GLY A 223 9.89 -6.77 16.45
CA GLY A 223 10.47 -6.25 17.68
C GLY A 223 11.13 -4.89 17.58
N GLN A 224 11.18 -4.28 16.39
CA GLN A 224 11.77 -2.99 16.16
C GLN A 224 10.74 -2.01 15.57
N LYS A 225 11.10 -0.72 15.56
CA LYS A 225 10.36 0.30 14.83
C LYS A 225 10.45 0.06 13.33
N ASN A 226 9.32 0.17 12.66
CA ASN A 226 9.20 0.09 11.22
C ASN A 226 8.39 1.29 10.72
N LEU A 227 8.85 1.93 9.68
CA LEU A 227 8.10 2.96 8.98
C LEU A 227 7.22 2.32 7.92
N ILE A 228 5.93 2.59 7.96
CA ILE A 228 5.02 2.35 6.84
C ILE A 228 4.68 3.70 6.22
N ALA A 229 4.78 3.77 4.90
CA ALA A 229 4.36 4.93 4.13
C ALA A 229 3.51 4.46 2.95
N PHE A 230 2.45 5.20 2.64
CA PHE A 230 1.65 4.94 1.45
C PHE A 230 1.11 6.24 0.87
N GLN A 231 0.81 6.21 -0.42
CA GLN A 231 0.26 7.35 -1.15
C GLN A 231 -0.96 6.91 -1.93
N VAL A 232 -2.02 7.67 -1.83
CA VAL A 232 -3.33 7.39 -2.43
C VAL A 232 -3.68 8.49 -3.39
N PHE A 233 -4.15 8.13 -4.57
CA PHE A 233 -4.67 9.04 -5.59
C PHE A 233 -6.19 8.89 -5.68
N ARG A 234 -6.87 9.99 -5.91
CA ARG A 234 -8.33 10.01 -5.98
C ARG A 234 -8.87 9.40 -7.28
N TRP A 235 -8.15 9.56 -8.39
CA TRP A 235 -8.52 9.07 -9.73
C TRP A 235 -7.53 8.07 -10.28
#